data_b88b90ee5e4dfd79109562f8fde26b59
#
_entry.id   b88b90ee5e4dfd79109562f8fde26b59
#
_cell.length_a   1.000
_cell.length_b   1.000
_cell.length_c   1.000
_cell.angle_alpha   90.00
_cell.angle_beta   90.00
_cell.angle_gamma   90.00
#
_symmetry.space_group_name_H-M   'P 1'
#
loop_
_entity.id
_entity.type
_entity.pdbx_description
1 polymer ?
#
loop_
_entity_poly.entity_id
_entity_poly.type
_entity_poly.pdbx_seq_one_letter_code
_entity_poly.pdbx_strand_id
1 'polypeptide(L)'
;MKVQPYVFFDGKCEEALEFYKRAVGAKVNMLMRFGEAPDQSQIKPESKNKVMHAAVQIGETEILASDGYCLGAPAFQGFALTINAANCAEALKLFTGIAEGGKIQMPLDKTFFAASFGIAVDKFGVSWMVIAEKA
;
A
#
# COMPACT_ATOMS: atom_id res chain seq x y z
N MET A 1 -14.74 -11.18 13.94
CA MET A 1 -14.77 -10.74 12.53
C MET A 1 -13.68 -9.70 12.28
N LYS A 2 -12.99 -9.78 11.17
CA LYS A 2 -11.95 -8.84 10.80
C LYS A 2 -12.08 -8.49 9.32
N VAL A 3 -12.00 -7.20 8.99
CA VAL A 3 -12.06 -6.73 7.61
C VAL A 3 -10.73 -6.06 7.30
N GLN A 4 -10.06 -6.53 6.26
CA GLN A 4 -8.75 -6.01 5.87
C GLN A 4 -8.74 -5.60 4.40
N PRO A 5 -8.02 -4.54 4.05
CA PRO A 5 -7.81 -4.23 2.63
C PRO A 5 -6.98 -5.34 1.99
N TYR A 6 -7.30 -5.69 0.76
CA TYR A 6 -6.51 -6.58 -0.06
C TYR A 6 -6.17 -5.83 -1.35
N VAL A 7 -4.89 -5.68 -1.65
CA VAL A 7 -4.43 -4.85 -2.77
C VAL A 7 -3.69 -5.72 -3.78
N PHE A 8 -4.09 -5.62 -5.04
CA PHE A 8 -3.50 -6.40 -6.14
C PHE A 8 -2.61 -5.52 -7.01
N PHE A 9 -1.37 -5.94 -7.26
CA PHE A 9 -0.36 -5.12 -7.94
C PHE A 9 0.04 -5.60 -9.34
N ASP A 10 -0.52 -6.69 -9.81
CA ASP A 10 -0.27 -7.21 -11.16
C ASP A 10 1.22 -7.28 -11.52
N GLY A 11 1.97 -8.04 -10.75
CA GLY A 11 3.39 -8.29 -11.00
C GLY A 11 4.33 -7.34 -10.28
N LYS A 12 3.83 -6.29 -9.63
CA LYS A 12 4.66 -5.29 -8.94
C LYS A 12 4.51 -5.33 -7.42
N CYS A 13 3.91 -6.39 -6.88
CA CYS A 13 3.66 -6.49 -5.44
C CYS A 13 4.96 -6.37 -4.64
N GLU A 14 5.99 -7.12 -4.99
CA GLU A 14 7.24 -7.09 -4.24
C GLU A 14 7.89 -5.70 -4.27
N GLU A 15 7.89 -5.04 -5.42
CA GLU A 15 8.38 -3.66 -5.52
C GLU A 15 7.59 -2.72 -4.63
N ALA A 16 6.26 -2.88 -4.62
CA ALA A 16 5.38 -2.06 -3.80
C ALA A 16 5.69 -2.26 -2.32
N LEU A 17 5.86 -3.50 -1.87
CA LEU A 17 6.18 -3.78 -0.48
C LEU A 17 7.54 -3.19 -0.08
N GLU A 18 8.55 -3.28 -0.93
CA GLU A 18 9.84 -2.65 -0.68
C GLU A 18 9.72 -1.13 -0.59
N PHE A 19 8.92 -0.55 -1.45
CA PHE A 19 8.63 0.88 -1.39
C PHE A 19 7.95 1.27 -0.07
N TYR A 20 6.94 0.51 0.35
CA TYR A 20 6.22 0.81 1.60
C TYR A 20 7.10 0.62 2.83
N LYS A 21 8.06 -0.30 2.81
CA LYS A 21 9.04 -0.42 3.89
C LYS A 21 9.80 0.89 4.08
N ARG A 22 10.25 1.50 2.98
CA ARG A 22 11.00 2.77 3.03
C ARG A 22 10.10 3.96 3.35
N ALA A 23 8.92 3.99 2.74
CA ALA A 23 8.05 5.16 2.82
C ALA A 23 7.33 5.29 4.15
N VAL A 24 6.82 4.18 4.69
CA VAL A 24 5.95 4.19 5.88
C VAL A 24 6.36 3.18 6.93
N GLY A 25 7.54 2.59 6.82
CA GLY A 25 8.00 1.62 7.80
C GLY A 25 7.23 0.31 7.81
N ALA A 26 6.69 -0.08 6.67
CA ALA A 26 5.95 -1.33 6.56
C ALA A 26 6.82 -2.54 6.89
N LYS A 27 6.20 -3.58 7.46
CA LYS A 27 6.87 -4.83 7.80
C LYS A 27 6.12 -5.97 7.14
N VAL A 28 6.82 -6.80 6.38
CA VAL A 28 6.22 -7.99 5.76
C VAL A 28 6.14 -9.09 6.82
N ASN A 29 4.92 -9.44 7.21
CA ASN A 29 4.68 -10.49 8.20
C ASN A 29 4.71 -11.87 7.56
N MET A 30 4.27 -11.97 6.31
CA MET A 30 4.26 -13.22 5.56
C MET A 30 4.29 -12.91 4.08
N LEU A 31 4.98 -13.72 3.31
CA LEU A 31 5.00 -13.62 1.85
C LEU A 31 5.10 -15.01 1.27
N MET A 32 4.23 -15.32 0.32
CA MET A 32 4.18 -16.60 -0.37
C MET A 32 4.19 -16.36 -1.86
N ARG A 33 5.04 -17.07 -2.59
CA ARG A 33 5.14 -16.94 -4.04
C ARG A 33 4.32 -18.04 -4.72
N PHE A 34 3.91 -17.79 -5.96
CA PHE A 34 3.15 -18.79 -6.72
C PHE A 34 3.92 -20.10 -6.86
N GLY A 35 5.26 -20.03 -7.01
CA GLY A 35 6.10 -21.22 -7.11
C GLY A 35 6.09 -22.12 -5.88
N GLU A 36 5.63 -21.62 -4.73
CA GLU A 36 5.57 -22.38 -3.50
C GLU A 36 4.24 -23.13 -3.31
N ALA A 37 3.26 -22.90 -4.20
CA ALA A 37 1.97 -23.56 -4.09
C ALA A 37 2.12 -25.07 -4.35
N PRO A 38 1.43 -25.93 -3.56
CA PRO A 38 1.50 -27.38 -3.77
C PRO A 38 1.02 -27.81 -5.15
N ASP A 39 -0.03 -27.17 -5.67
CA ASP A 39 -0.54 -27.46 -7.01
C ASP A 39 -0.05 -26.39 -8.00
N GLN A 40 0.81 -26.80 -8.91
CA GLN A 40 1.39 -25.92 -9.92
C GLN A 40 0.60 -25.94 -11.24
N SER A 41 -0.47 -26.73 -11.33
CA SER A 41 -1.19 -26.94 -12.59
C SER A 41 -1.81 -25.66 -13.15
N GLN A 42 -2.20 -24.71 -12.31
CA GLN A 42 -2.81 -23.44 -12.69
C GLN A 42 -1.82 -22.28 -12.75
N ILE A 43 -0.53 -22.55 -12.49
CA ILE A 43 0.46 -21.50 -12.36
C ILE A 43 1.34 -21.42 -13.59
N LYS A 44 1.37 -20.25 -14.23
CA LYS A 44 2.20 -19.99 -15.38
C LYS A 44 3.69 -19.93 -14.95
N PRO A 45 4.60 -20.47 -15.75
CA PRO A 45 6.03 -20.41 -15.40
C PRO A 45 6.55 -19.00 -15.12
N GLU A 46 6.08 -18.00 -15.86
CA GLU A 46 6.49 -16.61 -15.68
C GLU A 46 5.98 -16.00 -14.39
N SER A 47 4.99 -16.63 -13.73
CA SER A 47 4.42 -16.13 -12.49
C SER A 47 5.02 -16.76 -11.23
N LYS A 48 5.90 -17.76 -11.36
CA LYS A 48 6.42 -18.50 -10.21
C LYS A 48 7.07 -17.61 -9.14
N ASN A 49 7.78 -16.57 -9.56
CA ASN A 49 8.47 -15.67 -8.63
C ASN A 49 7.59 -14.52 -8.15
N LYS A 50 6.38 -14.41 -8.66
CA LYS A 50 5.46 -13.36 -8.26
C LYS A 50 4.78 -13.71 -6.94
N VAL A 51 4.23 -12.70 -6.28
CA VAL A 51 3.64 -12.85 -4.95
C VAL A 51 2.20 -13.34 -5.07
N MET A 52 1.95 -14.54 -4.56
CA MET A 52 0.62 -15.13 -4.51
C MET A 52 -0.19 -14.52 -3.37
N HIS A 53 0.46 -14.28 -2.23
CA HIS A 53 -0.20 -13.72 -1.05
C HIS A 53 0.86 -13.14 -0.11
N ALA A 54 0.56 -11.98 0.44
CA ALA A 54 1.41 -11.36 1.46
C ALA A 54 0.55 -10.69 2.52
N ALA A 55 1.08 -10.64 3.73
CA ALA A 55 0.50 -9.89 4.84
C ALA A 55 1.53 -8.85 5.28
N VAL A 56 1.13 -7.59 5.30
CA VAL A 56 2.02 -6.46 5.51
C VAL A 56 1.50 -5.58 6.64
N GLN A 57 2.33 -5.36 7.63
CA GLN A 57 1.99 -4.53 8.78
C GLN A 57 2.41 -3.09 8.51
N ILE A 58 1.44 -2.18 8.55
CA ILE A 58 1.69 -0.74 8.45
C ILE A 58 1.09 -0.11 9.70
N GLY A 59 1.96 0.36 10.61
CA GLY A 59 1.50 0.81 11.91
C GLY A 59 0.74 -0.31 12.65
N GLU A 60 -0.47 -0.05 13.05
CA GLU A 60 -1.30 -1.02 13.78
C GLU A 60 -2.15 -1.89 12.86
N THR A 61 -2.12 -1.66 11.56
CA THR A 61 -2.99 -2.34 10.61
C THR A 61 -2.20 -3.30 9.74
N GLU A 62 -2.73 -4.51 9.59
CA GLU A 62 -2.20 -5.47 8.63
C GLU A 62 -3.05 -5.41 7.36
N ILE A 63 -2.42 -5.16 6.23
CA ILE A 63 -3.08 -5.24 4.93
C ILE A 63 -2.60 -6.48 4.20
N LEU A 64 -3.40 -6.94 3.26
CA LEU A 64 -3.09 -8.10 2.44
C LEU A 64 -2.74 -7.62 1.04
N ALA A 65 -1.85 -8.33 0.37
CA ALA A 65 -1.40 -7.93 -0.94
C ALA A 65 -1.00 -9.13 -1.79
N SER A 66 -1.10 -9.00 -3.09
CA SER A 66 -0.61 -10.00 -4.02
C SER A 66 -0.50 -9.42 -5.42
N ASP A 67 0.03 -10.23 -6.32
CA ASP A 67 0.00 -9.92 -7.75
C ASP A 67 -1.28 -10.46 -8.41
N GLY A 68 -2.14 -11.12 -7.64
CA GLY A 68 -3.25 -11.87 -8.22
C GLY A 68 -2.69 -12.93 -9.16
N TYR A 69 -3.33 -13.13 -10.29
CA TYR A 69 -2.81 -14.05 -11.30
C TYR A 69 -2.13 -13.28 -12.44
N CYS A 70 -1.76 -12.03 -12.21
CA CYS A 70 -1.10 -11.16 -13.19
C CYS A 70 -1.92 -11.04 -14.49
N LEU A 71 -3.23 -10.85 -14.32
CA LEU A 71 -4.17 -10.85 -15.44
C LEU A 71 -4.38 -9.48 -16.11
N GLY A 72 -3.63 -8.46 -15.71
CA GLY A 72 -3.76 -7.13 -16.28
C GLY A 72 -3.57 -6.05 -15.23
N ALA A 73 -3.36 -4.82 -15.66
CA ALA A 73 -3.07 -3.69 -14.78
C ALA A 73 -4.24 -3.40 -13.85
N PRO A 74 -4.01 -3.23 -12.55
CA PRO A 74 -5.08 -2.88 -11.62
C PRO A 74 -5.56 -1.45 -11.84
N ALA A 75 -6.80 -1.19 -11.44
CA ALA A 75 -7.38 0.14 -11.43
C ALA A 75 -7.79 0.46 -9.99
N PHE A 76 -7.00 1.26 -9.29
CA PHE A 76 -7.27 1.62 -7.90
C PHE A 76 -8.09 2.90 -7.87
N GLN A 77 -9.41 2.76 -7.75
CA GLN A 77 -10.28 3.93 -7.67
C GLN A 77 -11.46 3.68 -6.75
N GLY A 78 -12.01 4.75 -6.22
CA GLY A 78 -13.17 4.66 -5.34
C GLY A 78 -12.84 4.33 -3.90
N PHE A 79 -11.56 4.30 -3.53
CA PHE A 79 -11.13 4.07 -2.15
C PHE A 79 -9.74 4.66 -1.94
N ALA A 80 -9.33 4.77 -0.70
CA ALA A 80 -7.98 5.18 -0.33
C ALA A 80 -7.56 4.48 0.96
N LEU A 81 -6.26 4.28 1.12
CA LEU A 81 -5.71 3.83 2.39
C LEU A 81 -5.38 5.09 3.20
N THR A 82 -5.85 5.14 4.44
CA THR A 82 -5.70 6.33 5.27
C THR A 82 -4.71 6.07 6.39
N ILE A 83 -3.71 6.95 6.49
CA ILE A 83 -2.75 6.95 7.58
C ILE A 83 -3.17 8.00 8.59
N ASN A 84 -3.40 7.57 9.83
CA ASN A 84 -3.68 8.48 10.94
C ASN A 84 -2.38 8.72 11.67
N ALA A 85 -1.73 9.85 11.38
CA ALA A 85 -0.44 10.20 11.96
C ALA A 85 -0.62 10.79 13.35
N ALA A 86 0.38 10.62 14.20
CA ALA A 86 0.34 11.10 15.59
C ALA A 86 0.41 12.63 15.68
N ASN A 87 1.08 13.27 14.72
CA ASN A 87 1.26 14.73 14.72
C ASN A 87 1.63 15.19 13.30
N CYS A 88 1.74 16.52 13.14
CA CYS A 88 2.04 17.09 11.83
C CYS A 88 3.42 16.70 11.29
N ALA A 89 4.41 16.54 12.15
CA ALA A 89 5.76 16.15 11.73
C ALA A 89 5.75 14.74 11.15
N GLU A 90 5.06 13.81 11.80
CA GLU A 90 4.92 12.45 11.31
C GLU A 90 4.11 12.43 10.01
N ALA A 91 3.02 13.21 9.95
CA ALA A 91 2.20 13.31 8.75
C ALA A 91 3.03 13.77 7.55
N LEU A 92 3.87 14.78 7.73
CA LEU A 92 4.74 15.29 6.67
C LEU A 92 5.73 14.23 6.19
N LYS A 93 6.36 13.54 7.12
CA LYS A 93 7.33 12.49 6.79
C LYS A 93 6.69 11.36 5.98
N LEU A 94 5.55 10.86 6.45
CA LEU A 94 4.86 9.74 5.79
C LEU A 94 4.28 10.15 4.45
N PHE A 95 3.71 11.34 4.37
CA PHE A 95 3.14 11.86 3.13
C PHE A 95 4.20 12.05 2.06
N THR A 96 5.34 12.62 2.44
CA THR A 96 6.46 12.83 1.52
C THR A 96 6.97 11.49 0.99
N GLY A 97 7.09 10.48 1.85
CA GLY A 97 7.52 9.15 1.44
C GLY A 97 6.55 8.49 0.46
N ILE A 98 5.27 8.53 0.78
CA ILE A 98 4.23 7.92 -0.07
C ILE A 98 4.12 8.62 -1.42
N ALA A 99 4.27 9.92 -1.46
CA ALA A 99 4.12 10.70 -2.70
C ALA A 99 5.31 10.57 -3.65
N GLU A 100 6.44 10.03 -3.17
CA GLU A 100 7.65 9.91 -3.99
C GLU A 100 7.40 9.05 -5.23
N GLY A 101 7.66 9.62 -6.39
CA GLY A 101 7.45 8.94 -7.67
C GLY A 101 5.99 8.82 -8.08
N GLY A 102 5.09 9.31 -7.25
CA GLY A 102 3.66 9.31 -7.52
C GLY A 102 3.14 10.70 -7.82
N LYS A 103 1.93 10.99 -7.35
CA LYS A 103 1.27 12.25 -7.66
C LYS A 103 0.57 12.79 -6.42
N ILE A 104 0.77 14.06 -6.12
CA ILE A 104 0.04 14.74 -5.05
C ILE A 104 -1.26 15.28 -5.62
N GLN A 105 -2.39 14.80 -5.11
CA GLN A 105 -3.71 15.29 -5.51
C GLN A 105 -4.14 16.46 -4.66
N MET A 106 -3.87 16.40 -3.36
CA MET A 106 -4.14 17.50 -2.43
C MET A 106 -2.92 17.64 -1.53
N PRO A 107 -2.18 18.76 -1.61
CA PRO A 107 -1.00 18.95 -0.76
C PRO A 107 -1.35 18.86 0.72
N LEU A 108 -0.40 18.38 1.51
CA LEU A 108 -0.58 18.27 2.95
C LEU A 108 -0.65 19.66 3.56
N ASP A 109 -1.76 20.00 4.19
CA ASP A 109 -1.99 21.31 4.77
C ASP A 109 -3.03 21.23 5.87
N LYS A 110 -3.14 22.31 6.63
CA LYS A 110 -4.15 22.45 7.67
C LYS A 110 -5.53 22.59 7.03
N THR A 111 -6.52 21.94 7.61
CA THR A 111 -7.92 22.07 7.20
C THR A 111 -8.76 22.42 8.42
N PHE A 112 -10.07 22.67 8.21
CA PHE A 112 -10.95 22.96 9.33
C PHE A 112 -11.16 21.75 10.25
N PHE A 113 -10.92 20.53 9.74
CA PHE A 113 -11.15 19.29 10.50
C PHE A 113 -9.86 18.59 10.95
N ALA A 114 -8.70 19.03 10.48
CA ALA A 114 -7.44 18.35 10.79
C ALA A 114 -6.29 19.34 10.93
N ALA A 115 -5.29 18.97 11.75
CA ALA A 115 -4.06 19.76 11.85
C ALA A 115 -3.24 19.63 10.57
N SER A 116 -3.26 18.47 9.94
CA SER A 116 -2.68 18.23 8.61
C SER A 116 -3.54 17.22 7.87
N PHE A 117 -3.74 17.44 6.59
CA PHE A 117 -4.46 16.49 5.72
C PHE A 117 -3.95 16.62 4.30
N GLY A 118 -3.73 15.49 3.65
CA GLY A 118 -3.31 15.47 2.26
C GLY A 118 -3.71 14.18 1.56
N ILE A 119 -3.75 14.22 0.24
CA ILE A 119 -4.10 13.07 -0.60
C ILE A 119 -3.02 12.90 -1.65
N ALA A 120 -2.50 11.70 -1.78
CA ALA A 120 -1.50 11.37 -2.80
C ALA A 120 -1.82 10.02 -3.42
N VAL A 121 -1.43 9.87 -4.69
CA VAL A 121 -1.45 8.57 -5.36
C VAL A 121 0.00 8.12 -5.43
N ASP A 122 0.29 6.93 -4.92
CA ASP A 122 1.67 6.45 -4.93
C ASP A 122 2.08 6.03 -6.35
N LYS A 123 3.36 5.69 -6.52
CA LYS A 123 3.87 5.35 -7.85
C LYS A 123 3.29 4.06 -8.43
N PHE A 124 2.55 3.29 -7.62
CA PHE A 124 1.85 2.08 -8.08
C PHE A 124 0.38 2.34 -8.37
N GLY A 125 -0.09 3.57 -8.15
CA GLY A 125 -1.47 3.96 -8.43
C GLY A 125 -2.42 3.87 -7.25
N VAL A 126 -1.96 3.47 -6.07
CA VAL A 126 -2.81 3.37 -4.88
C VAL A 126 -3.00 4.75 -4.27
N SER A 127 -4.25 5.10 -3.98
CA SER A 127 -4.58 6.38 -3.33
C SER A 127 -4.38 6.29 -1.83
N TRP A 128 -3.77 7.32 -1.27
CA TRP A 128 -3.51 7.44 0.17
C TRP A 128 -3.99 8.77 0.68
N MET A 129 -4.56 8.74 1.87
CA MET A 129 -4.83 9.95 2.65
C MET A 129 -3.94 9.93 3.87
N VAL A 130 -3.40 11.08 4.25
CA VAL A 130 -2.63 11.21 5.48
C VAL A 130 -3.28 12.32 6.30
N ILE A 131 -3.59 12.00 7.55
CA ILE A 131 -4.27 12.92 8.44
C ILE A 131 -3.59 12.94 9.81
N ALA A 132 -3.42 14.15 10.35
CA ALA A 132 -3.07 14.36 11.75
C ALA A 132 -4.21 15.15 12.37
N GLU A 133 -4.79 14.62 13.44
CA GLU A 133 -5.92 15.25 14.09
C GLU A 133 -5.53 16.55 14.79
N LYS A 134 -6.49 17.43 14.98
CA LYS A 134 -6.31 18.63 15.80
C LYS A 134 -6.03 18.22 17.25
N ALA A 135 -5.14 18.94 17.86
CA ALA A 135 -4.79 18.72 19.27
C ALA A 135 -5.97 19.07 20.19
#